data_c13c8ea4fc0e9cbba337a5c708da074b
#
_entry.id   c13c8ea4fc0e9cbba337a5c708da074b
#
_cell.length_a   1.000
_cell.length_b   1.000
_cell.length_c   1.000
_cell.angle_alpha   90.00
_cell.angle_beta   90.00
_cell.angle_gamma   90.00
#
_symmetry.space_group_name_H-M   'P 1'
#
loop_
_entity.id
_entity.type
_entity.pdbx_description
1 polymer ?
#
loop_
_entity_poly.entity_id
_entity_poly.type
_entity_poly.pdbx_seq_one_letter_code
_entity_poly.pdbx_strand_id
1 'polypeptide(L)'
;MAINTCLILITNFHELFPNKEHIIHNTIPYIDGGASISRTARVFPTYLIFKPAMFLTAYLLIRYWLYIKKIILNIHGEHKNLRKILIFGIGSAICLVIHSIFLGIKFDYDLYKLFRRVIMLVFIIFEVVAQAYLVVTLYSIKNKLLSFINLKFLKLKAILVSILVFVMIVSIPIVSMPGNKHIKHALEWDFFLGVISFYVLTFFMWKKQS
;
A
#
# COMPACT_ATOMS: atom_id res chain seq x y z
N MET A 1 8.20 1.17 7.79
CA MET A 1 8.92 0.76 9.01
C MET A 1 8.12 -0.26 9.82
N ALA A 2 6.94 0.03 10.34
CA ALA A 2 6.18 -0.88 11.23
C ALA A 2 6.03 -2.33 10.72
N ILE A 3 5.73 -2.53 9.43
CA ILE A 3 5.56 -3.87 8.84
C ILE A 3 6.87 -4.67 8.91
N ASN A 4 7.99 -4.06 8.55
CA ASN A 4 9.30 -4.72 8.64
C ASN A 4 9.75 -4.93 10.10
N THR A 5 9.38 -4.01 11.00
CA THR A 5 9.59 -4.22 12.45
C THR A 5 8.81 -5.44 12.93
N CYS A 6 7.55 -5.61 12.52
CA CYS A 6 6.77 -6.81 12.85
C CYS A 6 7.42 -8.09 12.30
N LEU A 7 7.96 -8.04 11.07
CA LEU A 7 8.70 -9.16 10.48
C LEU A 7 9.94 -9.50 11.31
N ILE A 8 10.77 -8.50 11.61
CA ILE A 8 12.00 -8.68 12.40
C ILE A 8 11.69 -9.26 13.79
N LEU A 9 10.64 -8.75 14.45
CA LEU A 9 10.25 -9.25 15.75
C LEU A 9 9.88 -10.74 15.70
N ILE A 10 9.02 -11.13 14.75
CA ILE A 10 8.51 -12.50 14.68
C ILE A 10 9.55 -13.53 14.19
N THR A 11 10.60 -13.06 13.49
CA THR A 11 11.67 -13.93 12.99
C THR A 11 12.87 -14.03 13.91
N ASN A 12 13.15 -13.00 14.74
CA ASN A 12 14.41 -12.96 15.52
C ASN A 12 14.18 -12.91 17.04
N PHE A 13 13.04 -12.41 17.51
CA PHE A 13 12.79 -12.18 18.94
C PHE A 13 11.74 -13.15 19.47
N HIS A 14 12.02 -14.44 19.41
CA HIS A 14 11.08 -15.52 19.70
C HIS A 14 10.57 -15.52 21.15
N GLU A 15 11.37 -15.01 22.08
CA GLU A 15 11.02 -14.92 23.50
C GLU A 15 9.83 -13.99 23.79
N LEU A 16 9.58 -13.02 22.89
CA LEU A 16 8.46 -12.09 23.03
C LEU A 16 7.09 -12.71 22.69
N PHE A 17 7.08 -13.94 22.13
CA PHE A 17 5.85 -14.59 21.68
C PHE A 17 5.44 -15.70 22.66
N PRO A 18 4.27 -15.52 23.34
CA PRO A 18 3.77 -16.55 24.29
C PRO A 18 3.48 -17.89 23.63
N ASN A 19 3.07 -17.88 22.35
CA ASN A 19 2.82 -19.09 21.58
C ASN A 19 3.86 -19.26 20.49
N LYS A 20 4.69 -20.30 20.62
CA LYS A 20 5.77 -20.64 19.68
C LYS A 20 5.29 -21.01 18.27
N GLU A 21 4.03 -21.43 18.10
CA GLU A 21 3.43 -21.71 16.78
C GLU A 21 3.35 -20.48 15.88
N HIS A 22 3.41 -19.28 16.46
CA HIS A 22 3.36 -18.03 15.70
C HIS A 22 4.72 -17.63 15.11
N ILE A 23 5.81 -18.19 15.64
CA ILE A 23 7.17 -17.90 15.20
C ILE A 23 7.35 -18.30 13.74
N ILE A 24 8.07 -17.49 13.01
CA ILE A 24 8.40 -17.71 11.61
C ILE A 24 9.91 -17.76 11.51
N HIS A 25 10.43 -18.86 10.96
CA HIS A 25 11.87 -19.08 10.84
C HIS A 25 12.31 -18.88 9.40
N ASN A 26 13.53 -18.35 9.22
CA ASN A 26 14.29 -18.35 7.96
C ASN A 26 13.46 -17.96 6.72
N THR A 27 12.78 -16.80 6.76
CA THR A 27 12.01 -16.32 5.61
C THR A 27 12.43 -14.91 5.21
N ILE A 28 12.55 -14.69 3.90
CA ILE A 28 12.64 -13.38 3.27
C ILE A 28 11.38 -13.24 2.42
N PRO A 29 10.25 -12.76 3.01
CA PRO A 29 8.93 -12.87 2.38
C PRO A 29 8.81 -12.19 1.01
N TYR A 30 9.66 -11.22 0.74
CA TYR A 30 9.77 -10.55 -0.56
C TYR A 30 10.22 -11.50 -1.69
N ILE A 31 10.93 -12.58 -1.35
CA ILE A 31 11.50 -13.52 -2.30
C ILE A 31 10.78 -14.87 -2.21
N ASP A 32 10.71 -15.43 -1.00
CA ASP A 32 10.19 -16.79 -0.77
C ASP A 32 8.71 -16.86 -0.45
N GLY A 33 8.09 -15.72 -0.10
CA GLY A 33 6.68 -15.68 0.28
C GLY A 33 6.35 -16.53 1.52
N GLY A 34 7.32 -16.83 2.38
CA GLY A 34 7.13 -17.70 3.54
C GLY A 34 6.15 -17.17 4.57
N ALA A 35 5.90 -15.86 4.58
CA ALA A 35 4.92 -15.22 5.45
C ALA A 35 4.15 -14.10 4.75
N SER A 36 2.85 -13.98 5.02
CA SER A 36 2.07 -12.79 4.60
C SER A 36 2.27 -11.64 5.59
N ILE A 37 2.07 -10.41 5.14
CA ILE A 37 2.07 -9.22 6.02
C ILE A 37 1.06 -9.40 7.15
N SER A 38 -0.13 -9.91 6.85
CA SER A 38 -1.16 -10.12 7.85
C SER A 38 -0.79 -11.20 8.89
N ARG A 39 0.03 -12.22 8.54
CA ARG A 39 0.52 -13.22 9.49
C ARG A 39 1.53 -12.63 10.45
N THR A 40 2.44 -11.79 9.96
CA THR A 40 3.46 -11.14 10.81
C THR A 40 2.88 -10.11 11.76
N ALA A 41 1.76 -9.50 11.38
CA ALA A 41 1.17 -8.34 12.07
C ALA A 41 0.01 -8.64 13.02
N ARG A 42 -0.57 -9.85 13.01
CA ARG A 42 -1.82 -10.17 13.74
C ARG A 42 -1.64 -10.75 15.14
N VAL A 43 -0.42 -11.08 15.54
CA VAL A 43 -0.12 -11.75 16.81
C VAL A 43 0.44 -10.78 17.83
N PHE A 44 0.31 -11.11 19.14
CA PHE A 44 0.97 -10.35 20.19
C PHE A 44 2.49 -10.65 20.15
N PRO A 45 3.39 -9.65 20.26
CA PRO A 45 3.12 -8.22 20.47
C PRO A 45 3.03 -7.39 19.17
N THR A 46 3.19 -8.00 17.98
CA THR A 46 3.34 -7.26 16.71
C THR A 46 2.13 -6.39 16.35
N TYR A 47 0.91 -6.82 16.70
CA TYR A 47 -0.29 -6.02 16.42
C TYR A 47 -0.31 -4.67 17.17
N LEU A 48 0.38 -4.56 18.30
CA LEU A 48 0.49 -3.30 19.07
C LEU A 48 1.30 -2.24 18.32
N ILE A 49 2.22 -2.67 17.45
CA ILE A 49 2.99 -1.79 16.57
C ILE A 49 2.24 -1.56 15.27
N PHE A 50 1.69 -2.64 14.70
CA PHE A 50 1.06 -2.59 13.39
C PHE A 50 -0.20 -1.73 13.37
N LYS A 51 -1.16 -1.97 14.26
CA LYS A 51 -2.46 -1.27 14.22
C LYS A 51 -2.33 0.25 14.35
N PRO A 52 -1.63 0.81 15.36
CA PRO A 52 -1.43 2.25 15.44
C PRO A 52 -0.73 2.84 14.22
N ALA A 53 0.28 2.13 13.68
CA ALA A 53 0.98 2.57 12.49
C ALA A 53 0.06 2.59 11.26
N MET A 54 -0.85 1.63 11.09
CA MET A 54 -1.80 1.62 9.99
C MET A 54 -2.86 2.71 10.11
N PHE A 55 -3.36 2.99 11.32
CA PHE A 55 -4.27 4.12 11.55
C PHE A 55 -3.60 5.46 11.23
N LEU A 56 -2.36 5.64 11.69
CA LEU A 56 -1.57 6.83 11.33
C LEU A 56 -1.36 6.92 9.81
N THR A 57 -1.03 5.80 9.17
CA THR A 57 -0.85 5.74 7.70
C THR A 57 -2.14 6.13 6.98
N ALA A 58 -3.28 5.60 7.38
CA ALA A 58 -4.57 5.93 6.78
C ALA A 58 -4.91 7.43 6.94
N TYR A 59 -4.66 8.01 8.12
CA TYR A 59 -4.82 9.44 8.34
C TYR A 59 -3.91 10.26 7.42
N LEU A 60 -2.63 9.88 7.29
CA LEU A 60 -1.67 10.56 6.41
C LEU A 60 -2.04 10.42 4.93
N LEU A 61 -2.58 9.26 4.50
CA LEU A 61 -3.09 9.05 3.15
C LEU A 61 -4.25 9.99 2.84
N ILE A 62 -5.23 10.12 3.73
CA ILE A 62 -6.35 11.07 3.56
C ILE A 62 -5.80 12.49 3.42
N ARG A 63 -4.89 12.91 4.32
CA ARG A 63 -4.25 14.23 4.27
C ARG A 63 -3.49 14.44 2.97
N TYR A 64 -2.77 13.44 2.50
CA TYR A 64 -2.04 13.48 1.24
C TYR A 64 -2.98 13.70 0.05
N TRP A 65 -4.04 12.92 -0.08
CA TRP A 65 -4.97 13.03 -1.22
C TRP A 65 -5.73 14.36 -1.22
N LEU A 66 -6.10 14.88 -0.05
CA LEU A 66 -6.70 16.21 0.08
C LEU A 66 -5.69 17.32 -0.28
N TYR A 67 -4.42 17.16 0.10
CA TYR A 67 -3.36 18.10 -0.25
C TYR A 67 -3.09 18.11 -1.76
N ILE A 68 -3.03 16.96 -2.39
CA ILE A 68 -2.90 16.82 -3.86
C ILE A 68 -4.07 17.50 -4.58
N LYS A 69 -5.29 17.33 -4.08
CA LYS A 69 -6.45 18.08 -4.60
C LYS A 69 -6.20 19.59 -4.59
N LYS A 70 -5.77 20.12 -3.44
CA LYS A 70 -5.51 21.55 -3.29
C LYS A 70 -4.43 22.03 -4.27
N ILE A 71 -3.35 21.29 -4.44
CA ILE A 71 -2.27 21.63 -5.37
C ILE A 71 -2.81 21.69 -6.82
N ILE A 72 -3.53 20.66 -7.26
CA ILE A 72 -4.06 20.61 -8.63
C ILE A 72 -5.01 21.77 -8.88
N LEU A 73 -5.92 22.06 -7.94
CA LEU A 73 -6.85 23.18 -8.03
C LEU A 73 -6.13 24.54 -8.14
N ASN A 74 -5.08 24.74 -7.34
CA ASN A 74 -4.33 26.01 -7.34
C ASN A 74 -3.52 26.23 -8.65
N ILE A 75 -3.02 25.17 -9.26
CA ILE A 75 -2.12 25.28 -10.43
C ILE A 75 -2.91 25.24 -11.75
N HIS A 76 -3.96 24.43 -11.82
CA HIS A 76 -4.66 24.17 -13.07
C HIS A 76 -6.16 24.54 -13.02
N GLY A 77 -6.75 24.61 -11.84
CA GLY A 77 -8.20 24.65 -11.64
C GLY A 77 -8.80 23.23 -11.64
N GLU A 78 -10.06 23.12 -11.98
CA GLU A 78 -10.75 21.84 -12.03
C GLU A 78 -10.18 20.92 -13.13
N HIS A 79 -9.94 19.66 -12.77
CA HIS A 79 -9.48 18.61 -13.68
C HIS A 79 -10.41 17.41 -13.61
N LYS A 80 -10.78 16.84 -14.77
CA LYS A 80 -11.74 15.71 -14.89
C LYS A 80 -11.42 14.49 -14.01
N ASN A 81 -10.13 14.25 -13.73
CA ASN A 81 -9.68 13.10 -12.93
C ASN A 81 -9.68 13.39 -11.42
N LEU A 82 -9.84 14.63 -10.99
CA LEU A 82 -9.68 15.01 -9.59
C LEU A 82 -10.64 14.26 -8.65
N ARG A 83 -11.91 14.14 -9.07
CA ARG A 83 -12.91 13.37 -8.33
C ARG A 83 -12.52 11.89 -8.21
N LYS A 84 -11.98 11.28 -9.29
CA LYS A 84 -11.55 9.88 -9.30
C LYS A 84 -10.35 9.66 -8.37
N ILE A 85 -9.34 10.56 -8.42
CA ILE A 85 -8.19 10.53 -7.51
C ILE A 85 -8.66 10.51 -6.06
N LEU A 86 -9.62 11.36 -5.68
CA LEU A 86 -10.11 11.44 -4.31
C LEU A 86 -10.92 10.22 -3.91
N ILE A 87 -11.83 9.75 -4.76
CA ILE A 87 -12.66 8.56 -4.46
C ILE A 87 -11.76 7.35 -4.20
N PHE A 88 -10.82 7.07 -5.10
CA PHE A 88 -9.94 5.92 -4.95
C PHE A 88 -8.89 6.13 -3.84
N GLY A 89 -8.30 7.31 -3.72
CA GLY A 89 -7.29 7.58 -2.71
C GLY A 89 -7.86 7.62 -1.27
N ILE A 90 -9.01 8.24 -1.04
CA ILE A 90 -9.66 8.21 0.28
C ILE A 90 -10.28 6.83 0.53
N GLY A 91 -10.85 6.20 -0.50
CA GLY A 91 -11.38 4.84 -0.41
C GLY A 91 -10.30 3.82 0.01
N SER A 92 -9.08 3.93 -0.52
CA SER A 92 -7.96 3.08 -0.09
C SER A 92 -7.67 3.26 1.40
N ALA A 93 -7.59 4.50 1.89
CA ALA A 93 -7.36 4.78 3.30
C ALA A 93 -8.47 4.21 4.21
N ILE A 94 -9.73 4.31 3.80
CA ILE A 94 -10.86 3.70 4.54
C ILE A 94 -10.73 2.17 4.58
N CYS A 95 -10.40 1.54 3.45
CA CYS A 95 -10.17 0.09 3.40
C CYS A 95 -9.01 -0.34 4.31
N LEU A 96 -7.94 0.47 4.40
CA LEU A 96 -6.83 0.21 5.30
C LEU A 96 -7.26 0.27 6.78
N VAL A 97 -8.10 1.23 7.17
CA VAL A 97 -8.68 1.32 8.52
C VAL A 97 -9.51 0.08 8.82
N ILE A 98 -10.44 -0.28 7.93
CA ILE A 98 -11.29 -1.46 8.09
C ILE A 98 -10.43 -2.72 8.24
N HIS A 99 -9.45 -2.92 7.36
CA HIS A 99 -8.52 -4.04 7.44
C HIS A 99 -7.80 -4.10 8.79
N SER A 100 -7.32 -2.97 9.28
CA SER A 100 -6.56 -2.88 10.54
C SER A 100 -7.42 -3.16 11.77
N ILE A 101 -8.69 -2.75 11.78
CA ILE A 101 -9.63 -3.06 12.85
C ILE A 101 -9.83 -4.57 12.95
N PHE A 102 -10.14 -5.20 11.82
CA PHE A 102 -10.46 -6.62 11.76
C PHE A 102 -9.25 -7.56 11.77
N LEU A 103 -8.03 -7.03 11.67
CA LEU A 103 -6.81 -7.83 11.75
C LEU A 103 -6.64 -8.41 13.17
N GLY A 104 -6.43 -9.72 13.25
CA GLY A 104 -6.23 -10.45 14.52
C GLY A 104 -7.52 -10.90 15.20
N ILE A 105 -8.69 -10.41 14.81
CA ILE A 105 -9.96 -10.93 15.29
C ILE A 105 -10.21 -12.30 14.63
N LYS A 106 -10.54 -13.31 15.42
CA LYS A 106 -10.82 -14.65 14.93
C LYS A 106 -12.34 -14.87 14.94
N PHE A 107 -12.90 -15.05 13.77
CA PHE A 107 -14.22 -15.63 13.57
C PHE A 107 -14.07 -16.84 12.64
N ASP A 108 -14.66 -17.97 12.99
CA ASP A 108 -14.51 -19.24 12.23
C ASP A 108 -15.42 -19.36 11.02
N TYR A 109 -16.00 -18.25 10.58
CA TYR A 109 -16.84 -18.22 9.39
C TYR A 109 -16.01 -17.96 8.14
N ASP A 110 -16.24 -18.74 7.10
CA ASP A 110 -15.54 -18.59 5.81
C ASP A 110 -15.83 -17.26 5.13
N LEU A 111 -17.05 -16.72 5.31
CA LEU A 111 -17.43 -15.39 4.83
C LEU A 111 -16.54 -14.29 5.45
N TYR A 112 -16.17 -14.41 6.72
CA TYR A 112 -15.28 -13.44 7.37
C TYR A 112 -13.85 -13.52 6.83
N LYS A 113 -13.34 -14.74 6.56
CA LYS A 113 -12.04 -14.92 5.92
C LYS A 113 -12.01 -14.31 4.52
N LEU A 114 -13.10 -14.48 3.76
CA LEU A 114 -13.28 -13.87 2.44
C LEU A 114 -13.32 -12.34 2.54
N PHE A 115 -14.15 -11.80 3.44
CA PHE A 115 -14.26 -10.35 3.67
C PHE A 115 -12.90 -9.69 3.91
N ARG A 116 -12.07 -10.24 4.80
CA ARG A 116 -10.73 -9.71 5.08
C ARG A 116 -9.82 -9.70 3.86
N ARG A 117 -9.88 -10.75 3.03
CA ARG A 117 -9.12 -10.83 1.78
C ARG A 117 -9.59 -9.79 0.76
N VAL A 118 -10.90 -9.66 0.60
CA VAL A 118 -11.51 -8.69 -0.30
C VAL A 118 -11.15 -7.27 0.10
N ILE A 119 -11.28 -6.89 1.37
CA ILE A 119 -10.93 -5.55 1.85
C ILE A 119 -9.46 -5.21 1.56
N MET A 120 -8.54 -6.18 1.75
CA MET A 120 -7.13 -5.96 1.45
C MET A 120 -6.87 -5.80 -0.06
N LEU A 121 -7.52 -6.60 -0.89
CA LEU A 121 -7.42 -6.48 -2.35
C LEU A 121 -7.99 -5.14 -2.83
N VAL A 122 -9.14 -4.72 -2.31
CA VAL A 122 -9.75 -3.43 -2.64
C VAL A 122 -8.85 -2.26 -2.22
N PHE A 123 -8.19 -2.35 -1.06
CA PHE A 123 -7.18 -1.37 -0.64
C PHE A 123 -6.07 -1.23 -1.68
N ILE A 124 -5.46 -2.34 -2.11
CA ILE A 124 -4.36 -2.34 -3.08
C ILE A 124 -4.84 -1.78 -4.43
N ILE A 125 -5.98 -2.25 -4.94
CA ILE A 125 -6.53 -1.81 -6.21
C ILE A 125 -6.83 -0.30 -6.18
N PHE A 126 -7.50 0.17 -5.15
CA PHE A 126 -7.85 1.58 -5.01
C PHE A 126 -6.62 2.46 -4.94
N GLU A 127 -5.59 2.04 -4.22
CA GLU A 127 -4.35 2.77 -4.09
C GLU A 127 -3.61 2.88 -5.42
N VAL A 128 -3.44 1.76 -6.14
CA VAL A 128 -2.77 1.74 -7.45
C VAL A 128 -3.56 2.56 -8.49
N VAL A 129 -4.89 2.47 -8.49
CA VAL A 129 -5.76 3.26 -9.38
C VAL A 129 -5.65 4.76 -9.08
N ALA A 130 -5.65 5.15 -7.80
CA ALA A 130 -5.46 6.55 -7.41
C ALA A 130 -4.10 7.09 -7.86
N GLN A 131 -3.04 6.31 -7.67
CA GLN A 131 -1.69 6.63 -8.13
C GLN A 131 -1.63 6.78 -9.65
N ALA A 132 -2.29 5.89 -10.40
CA ALA A 132 -2.35 5.96 -11.86
C ALA A 132 -3.06 7.23 -12.34
N TYR A 133 -4.24 7.55 -11.79
CA TYR A 133 -4.94 8.80 -12.12
C TYR A 133 -4.13 10.03 -11.77
N LEU A 134 -3.41 10.02 -10.64
CA LEU A 134 -2.54 11.13 -10.26
C LEU A 134 -1.41 11.32 -11.27
N VAL A 135 -0.71 10.26 -11.66
CA VAL A 135 0.39 10.33 -12.64
C VAL A 135 -0.11 10.85 -13.97
N VAL A 136 -1.22 10.33 -14.50
CA VAL A 136 -1.83 10.80 -15.75
C VAL A 136 -2.20 12.29 -15.65
N THR A 137 -2.76 12.71 -14.53
CA THR A 137 -3.11 14.12 -14.30
C THR A 137 -1.89 15.02 -14.27
N LEU A 138 -0.84 14.64 -13.51
CA LEU A 138 0.41 15.41 -13.45
C LEU A 138 1.10 15.50 -14.81
N TYR A 139 1.02 14.44 -15.63
CA TYR A 139 1.52 14.47 -17.00
C TYR A 139 0.73 15.44 -17.89
N SER A 140 -0.60 15.48 -17.78
CA SER A 140 -1.45 16.37 -18.58
C SER A 140 -1.21 17.85 -18.27
N ILE A 141 -0.83 18.18 -17.02
CA ILE A 141 -0.58 19.56 -16.58
C ILE A 141 0.92 19.86 -16.43
N LYS A 142 1.80 18.99 -16.93
CA LYS A 142 3.25 19.06 -16.73
C LYS A 142 3.86 20.43 -17.06
N ASN A 143 3.38 21.09 -18.14
CA ASN A 143 3.92 22.38 -18.58
C ASN A 143 3.73 23.48 -17.52
N LYS A 144 2.63 23.44 -16.75
CA LYS A 144 2.36 24.35 -15.64
C LYS A 144 3.14 23.99 -14.38
N LEU A 145 3.65 22.75 -14.31
CA LEU A 145 4.36 22.22 -13.14
C LEU A 145 5.88 22.29 -13.26
N LEU A 146 6.45 22.68 -14.42
CA LEU A 146 7.89 22.64 -14.68
C LEU A 146 8.74 23.43 -13.67
N SER A 147 8.21 24.53 -13.13
CA SER A 147 8.87 25.32 -12.09
C SER A 147 8.89 24.62 -10.73
N PHE A 148 7.92 23.77 -10.44
CA PHE A 148 7.71 23.18 -9.12
C PHE A 148 8.21 21.73 -9.01
N ILE A 149 8.29 20.98 -10.13
CA ILE A 149 8.60 19.56 -10.11
C ILE A 149 9.81 19.20 -10.98
N ASN A 150 10.48 18.11 -10.58
CA ASN A 150 11.52 17.48 -11.38
C ASN A 150 10.90 16.39 -12.28
N LEU A 151 10.96 16.60 -13.59
CA LEU A 151 10.37 15.69 -14.58
C LEU A 151 10.99 14.28 -14.58
N LYS A 152 12.25 14.13 -14.14
CA LYS A 152 12.88 12.81 -14.03
C LYS A 152 12.11 11.93 -13.04
N PHE A 153 11.77 12.48 -11.85
CA PHE A 153 11.00 11.74 -10.85
C PHE A 153 9.55 11.51 -11.29
N LEU A 154 8.94 12.44 -12.04
CA LEU A 154 7.61 12.19 -12.61
C LEU A 154 7.65 11.02 -13.63
N LYS A 155 8.68 10.92 -14.47
CA LYS A 155 8.88 9.77 -15.37
C LYS A 155 9.07 8.46 -14.58
N LEU A 156 9.90 8.46 -13.53
CA LEU A 156 10.09 7.29 -12.67
C LEU A 156 8.78 6.85 -12.00
N LYS A 157 7.96 7.80 -11.54
CA LYS A 157 6.62 7.50 -11.00
C LYS A 157 5.71 6.87 -12.05
N ALA A 158 5.75 7.34 -13.30
CA ALA A 158 4.96 6.75 -14.36
C ALA A 158 5.39 5.31 -14.66
N ILE A 159 6.69 5.05 -14.74
CA ILE A 159 7.23 3.70 -14.93
C ILE A 159 6.81 2.79 -13.76
N LEU A 160 7.00 3.24 -12.52
CA LEU A 160 6.62 2.48 -11.33
C LEU A 160 5.13 2.10 -11.33
N VAL A 161 4.25 3.08 -11.58
CA VAL A 161 2.80 2.84 -11.62
C VAL A 161 2.43 1.92 -12.76
N SER A 162 3.06 2.05 -13.93
CA SER A 162 2.83 1.14 -15.07
C SER A 162 3.22 -0.29 -14.71
N ILE A 163 4.33 -0.50 -14.01
CA ILE A 163 4.76 -1.81 -13.53
C ILE A 163 3.74 -2.35 -12.52
N LEU A 164 3.29 -1.54 -11.55
CA LEU A 164 2.30 -1.97 -10.55
C LEU A 164 0.98 -2.38 -11.19
N VAL A 165 0.49 -1.61 -12.16
CA VAL A 165 -0.74 -1.95 -12.91
C VAL A 165 -0.55 -3.24 -13.70
N PHE A 166 0.58 -3.40 -14.39
CA PHE A 166 0.89 -4.60 -15.15
C PHE A 166 0.94 -5.84 -14.24
N VAL A 167 1.71 -5.76 -13.15
CA VAL A 167 1.83 -6.86 -12.18
C VAL A 167 0.46 -7.18 -11.55
N MET A 168 -0.36 -6.16 -11.24
CA MET A 168 -1.71 -6.35 -10.71
C MET A 168 -2.57 -7.17 -11.69
N ILE A 169 -2.56 -6.84 -12.98
CA ILE A 169 -3.34 -7.56 -14.00
C ILE A 169 -2.84 -9.00 -14.15
N VAL A 170 -1.52 -9.19 -14.27
CA VAL A 170 -0.92 -10.53 -14.45
C VAL A 170 -1.08 -11.41 -13.21
N SER A 171 -1.16 -10.82 -12.02
CA SER A 171 -1.32 -11.57 -10.77
C SER A 171 -2.74 -12.10 -10.54
N ILE A 172 -3.77 -11.58 -11.24
CA ILE A 172 -5.16 -12.03 -11.07
C ILE A 172 -5.32 -13.56 -11.22
N PRO A 173 -4.88 -14.20 -12.32
CA PRO A 173 -4.98 -15.65 -12.45
C PRO A 173 -4.14 -16.39 -11.40
N ILE A 174 -2.94 -15.91 -11.08
CA ILE A 174 -2.05 -16.54 -10.10
C ILE A 174 -2.68 -16.53 -8.70
N VAL A 175 -3.30 -15.41 -8.32
CA VAL A 175 -3.99 -15.27 -7.02
C VAL A 175 -5.25 -16.13 -6.97
N SER A 176 -5.90 -16.40 -8.10
CA SER A 176 -7.11 -17.21 -8.16
C SER A 176 -6.85 -18.73 -8.06
N MET A 177 -5.65 -19.19 -8.47
CA MET A 177 -5.30 -20.61 -8.44
C MET A 177 -5.04 -21.12 -7.01
N PRO A 178 -5.54 -22.31 -6.63
CA PRO A 178 -5.16 -22.96 -5.39
C PRO A 178 -3.67 -23.36 -5.41
N GLY A 179 -3.04 -23.45 -4.23
CA GLY A 179 -1.63 -23.88 -4.11
C GLY A 179 -0.58 -22.78 -4.15
N ASN A 180 -0.82 -21.63 -4.80
CA ASN A 180 0.16 -20.56 -5.01
C ASN A 180 0.34 -19.63 -3.78
N LYS A 181 0.33 -20.20 -2.57
CA LYS A 181 0.38 -19.41 -1.32
C LYS A 181 1.64 -18.55 -1.20
N HIS A 182 2.80 -19.10 -1.52
CA HIS A 182 4.07 -18.39 -1.44
C HIS A 182 4.12 -17.21 -2.42
N ILE A 183 3.72 -17.41 -3.66
CA ILE A 183 3.66 -16.34 -4.67
C ILE A 183 2.69 -15.23 -4.23
N LYS A 184 1.53 -15.58 -3.68
CA LYS A 184 0.56 -14.60 -3.15
C LYS A 184 1.16 -13.74 -2.06
N HIS A 185 1.91 -14.35 -1.14
CA HIS A 185 2.59 -13.62 -0.06
C HIS A 185 3.70 -12.74 -0.60
N ALA A 186 4.57 -13.22 -1.51
CA ALA A 186 5.62 -12.39 -2.11
C ALA A 186 5.02 -11.18 -2.84
N LEU A 187 3.97 -11.38 -3.66
CA LEU A 187 3.26 -10.28 -4.31
C LEU A 187 2.71 -9.24 -3.31
N GLU A 188 2.18 -9.67 -2.16
CA GLU A 188 1.69 -8.77 -1.11
C GLU A 188 2.81 -7.84 -0.61
N TRP A 189 4.02 -8.37 -0.39
CA TRP A 189 5.18 -7.59 0.04
C TRP A 189 5.73 -6.69 -1.07
N ASP A 190 5.77 -7.15 -2.31
CA ASP A 190 6.26 -6.39 -3.45
C ASP A 190 5.31 -5.22 -3.79
N PHE A 191 3.99 -5.43 -3.73
CA PHE A 191 3.02 -4.35 -3.84
C PHE A 191 3.19 -3.30 -2.73
N PHE A 192 3.44 -3.74 -1.50
CA PHE A 192 3.72 -2.84 -0.38
C PHE A 192 4.96 -1.96 -0.65
N LEU A 193 6.06 -2.56 -1.16
CA LEU A 193 7.25 -1.80 -1.55
C LEU A 193 6.95 -0.82 -2.69
N GLY A 194 6.20 -1.25 -3.69
CA GLY A 194 5.82 -0.41 -4.82
C GLY A 194 5.00 0.81 -4.39
N VAL A 195 4.01 0.60 -3.51
CA VAL A 195 3.18 1.69 -2.96
C VAL A 195 4.03 2.68 -2.16
N ILE A 196 4.93 2.21 -1.29
CA ILE A 196 5.84 3.10 -0.54
C ILE A 196 6.76 3.87 -1.48
N SER A 197 7.35 3.20 -2.46
CA SER A 197 8.25 3.82 -3.44
C SER A 197 7.58 4.97 -4.18
N PHE A 198 6.28 4.86 -4.49
CA PHE A 198 5.52 5.94 -5.08
C PHE A 198 5.52 7.21 -4.20
N TYR A 199 5.33 7.07 -2.88
CA TYR A 199 5.35 8.20 -1.95
C TYR A 199 6.74 8.77 -1.76
N VAL A 200 7.77 7.93 -1.71
CA VAL A 200 9.18 8.37 -1.68
C VAL A 200 9.53 9.17 -2.94
N LEU A 201 9.14 8.69 -4.12
CA LEU A 201 9.32 9.43 -5.37
C LEU A 201 8.53 10.74 -5.38
N THR A 202 7.38 10.81 -4.71
CA THR A 202 6.63 12.07 -4.56
C THR A 202 7.44 13.09 -3.78
N PHE A 203 8.10 12.67 -2.69
CA PHE A 203 8.95 13.56 -1.90
C PHE A 203 10.09 14.14 -2.74
N PHE A 204 10.79 13.33 -3.51
CA PHE A 204 11.89 13.78 -4.37
C PHE A 204 11.44 14.55 -5.62
N MET A 205 10.17 14.43 -6.00
CA MET A 205 9.64 15.09 -7.19
C MET A 205 9.54 16.59 -7.02
N TRP A 206 9.26 17.10 -5.81
CA TRP A 206 9.11 18.53 -5.55
C TRP A 206 10.47 19.21 -5.49
N LYS A 207 10.61 20.32 -6.24
CA LYS A 207 11.80 21.16 -6.18
C LYS A 207 11.75 22.01 -4.90
N LYS A 208 12.89 22.15 -4.22
CA LYS A 208 13.04 23.16 -3.17
C LYS A 208 12.86 24.53 -3.82
N GLN A 209 11.92 25.32 -3.36
CA GLN A 209 11.86 26.74 -3.70
C GLN A 209 12.98 27.42 -2.91
N SER A 210 13.99 27.88 -3.62
CA SER A 210 15.04 28.76 -3.06
C SER A 210 14.51 30.17 -2.97
#